data_f086e1e145d8fb88efb07c9bd2b0c85d
#
_entry.id   f086e1e145d8fb88efb07c9bd2b0c85d
#
_cell.length_a   1.000
_cell.length_b   1.000
_cell.length_c   1.000
_cell.angle_alpha   90.00
_cell.angle_beta   90.00
_cell.angle_gamma   90.00
#
_symmetry.space_group_name_H-M   'P 1'
#
loop_
_entity.id
_entity.type
_entity.pdbx_description
1 polymer ?
#
loop_
_entity_poly.entity_id
_entity_poly.type
_entity_poly.pdbx_seq_one_letter_code
_entity_poly.pdbx_strand_id
1 'polypeptide(L)'
;MKILMVCLGNICRSPMAHGFMQGLIEAHQLDWTVDSAGTNGYHDGEHPDPRAIQEMKTHGLDISKQVSRKIQKHDLETFDLILTMDHENLSYVKKLSKDLNVSNKIHLLLDFSGNKETEEVPDPYYDNRFKEAGKLIQDACKQIVTKYS
;
A
#
# COMPACT_ATOMS: atom_id res chain seq x y z
N MET A 1 15.21 4.29 1.60
CA MET A 1 14.31 3.72 0.57
C MET A 1 12.97 4.41 0.67
N LYS A 2 12.39 4.76 -0.46
CA LYS A 2 11.07 5.39 -0.56
C LYS A 2 10.06 4.40 -1.12
N ILE A 3 8.98 4.15 -0.39
CA ILE A 3 7.97 3.14 -0.74
C ILE A 3 6.62 3.80 -1.01
N LEU A 4 5.96 3.40 -2.09
CA LEU A 4 4.60 3.85 -2.41
C LEU A 4 3.65 2.66 -2.40
N MET A 5 2.59 2.74 -1.61
CA MET A 5 1.52 1.74 -1.54
C MET A 5 0.36 2.19 -2.42
N VAL A 6 -0.11 1.34 -3.33
CA VAL A 6 -1.12 1.71 -4.33
C VAL A 6 -2.31 0.76 -4.29
N CYS A 7 -3.52 1.33 -4.22
CA CYS A 7 -4.75 0.56 -4.40
C CYS A 7 -5.68 1.35 -5.34
N LEU A 8 -6.95 0.97 -5.41
CA LEU A 8 -7.90 1.63 -6.32
C LEU A 8 -8.26 3.04 -5.85
N GLY A 9 -8.84 3.16 -4.66
CA GLY A 9 -9.39 4.43 -4.16
C GLY A 9 -8.55 5.17 -3.14
N ASN A 10 -7.51 4.56 -2.64
CA ASN A 10 -6.63 5.13 -1.60
C ASN A 10 -7.39 5.51 -0.32
N ILE A 11 -8.37 4.70 0.06
CA ILE A 11 -9.11 4.90 1.32
C ILE A 11 -9.11 3.66 2.24
N CYS A 12 -8.78 2.48 1.73
CA CYS A 12 -8.77 1.23 2.54
C CYS A 12 -7.41 0.55 2.53
N ARG A 13 -7.10 -0.21 1.47
CA ARG A 13 -5.92 -1.09 1.43
C ARG A 13 -4.59 -0.35 1.49
N SER A 14 -4.39 0.63 0.62
CA SER A 14 -3.12 1.36 0.61
C SER A 14 -2.92 2.23 1.84
N PRO A 15 -3.96 2.86 2.42
CA PRO A 15 -3.80 3.54 3.71
C PRO A 15 -3.39 2.59 4.83
N MET A 16 -3.96 1.39 4.88
CA MET A 16 -3.56 0.40 5.89
C MET A 16 -2.11 -0.04 5.68
N ALA A 17 -1.72 -0.31 4.44
CA ALA A 17 -0.34 -0.68 4.11
C ALA A 17 0.64 0.43 4.49
N HIS A 18 0.29 1.68 4.19
CA HIS A 18 1.06 2.84 4.59
C HIS A 18 1.23 2.87 6.12
N GLY A 19 0.14 2.66 6.86
CA GLY A 19 0.17 2.66 8.32
C GLY A 19 1.03 1.54 8.90
N PHE A 20 0.89 0.31 8.40
CA PHE A 20 1.70 -0.81 8.87
C PHE A 20 3.18 -0.58 8.58
N MET A 21 3.51 -0.12 7.38
CA MET A 21 4.90 0.13 7.02
C MET A 21 5.50 1.26 7.85
N GLN A 22 4.75 2.35 8.06
CA GLN A 22 5.20 3.47 8.88
C GLN A 22 5.51 3.00 10.31
N GLY A 23 4.66 2.17 10.88
CA GLY A 23 4.88 1.60 12.21
C GLY A 23 6.16 0.77 12.28
N LEU A 24 6.41 -0.03 11.24
CA LEU A 24 7.63 -0.85 11.18
C LEU A 24 8.88 0.00 10.99
N ILE A 25 8.79 1.05 10.17
CA ILE A 25 9.89 2.00 9.97
C ILE A 25 10.30 2.61 11.32
N GLU A 26 9.32 3.06 12.09
CA GLU A 26 9.57 3.66 13.40
C GLU A 26 10.11 2.64 14.41
N ALA A 27 9.51 1.45 14.46
CA ALA A 27 9.91 0.42 15.41
C ALA A 27 11.34 -0.08 15.16
N HIS A 28 11.75 -0.17 13.90
CA HIS A 28 13.08 -0.65 13.51
C HIS A 28 14.08 0.49 13.25
N GLN A 29 13.67 1.73 13.45
CA GLN A 29 14.52 2.91 13.25
C GLN A 29 15.15 2.94 11.87
N LEU A 30 14.33 2.66 10.84
CA LEU A 30 14.79 2.63 9.44
C LEU A 30 14.77 4.03 8.83
N ASP A 31 15.75 4.31 7.98
CA ASP A 31 15.81 5.56 7.22
C ASP A 31 15.01 5.41 5.92
N TRP A 32 13.76 5.02 6.05
CA TRP A 32 12.83 4.85 4.94
C TRP A 32 11.67 5.82 5.07
N THR A 33 11.03 6.13 3.94
CA THR A 33 9.76 6.87 3.93
C THR A 33 8.73 6.05 3.17
N VAL A 34 7.45 6.22 3.54
CA VAL A 34 6.34 5.54 2.89
C VAL A 34 5.21 6.54 2.65
N ASP A 35 4.52 6.36 1.52
CA ASP A 35 3.33 7.12 1.16
C ASP A 35 2.35 6.17 0.49
N SER A 36 1.17 6.67 0.14
CA SER A 36 0.16 5.88 -0.55
C SER A 36 -0.59 6.72 -1.57
N ALA A 37 -1.17 6.05 -2.58
CA ALA A 37 -1.93 6.71 -3.64
C ALA A 37 -2.97 5.74 -4.21
N GLY A 38 -3.93 6.28 -4.95
CA GLY A 38 -4.95 5.49 -5.63
C GLY A 38 -4.79 5.56 -7.14
N THR A 39 -5.28 4.56 -7.84
CA THR A 39 -5.25 4.56 -9.30
C THR A 39 -6.36 5.43 -9.88
N ASN A 40 -7.50 5.58 -9.17
CA ASN A 40 -8.50 6.57 -9.56
C ASN A 40 -8.42 7.77 -8.63
N GLY A 41 -8.96 8.91 -9.04
CA GLY A 41 -8.97 10.12 -8.22
C GLY A 41 -10.30 10.34 -7.50
N TYR A 42 -11.10 9.28 -7.37
CA TYR A 42 -12.47 9.38 -6.91
C TYR A 42 -12.61 9.94 -5.49
N HIS A 43 -11.66 9.59 -4.63
CA HIS A 43 -11.66 10.00 -3.22
C HIS A 43 -10.59 11.03 -2.88
N ASP A 44 -10.03 11.71 -3.88
CA ASP A 44 -8.96 12.70 -3.66
C ASP A 44 -9.38 13.71 -2.59
N GLY A 45 -8.50 13.92 -1.61
CA GLY A 45 -8.74 14.84 -0.51
C GLY A 45 -9.50 14.24 0.67
N GLU A 46 -9.99 13.01 0.56
CA GLU A 46 -10.71 12.35 1.66
C GLU A 46 -9.74 11.64 2.61
N HIS A 47 -10.18 11.47 3.85
CA HIS A 47 -9.48 10.64 4.82
C HIS A 47 -9.81 9.15 4.57
N PRO A 48 -9.04 8.22 5.17
CA PRO A 48 -9.34 6.81 5.00
C PRO A 48 -10.74 6.43 5.47
N ASP A 49 -11.26 5.34 4.92
CA ASP A 49 -12.55 4.78 5.34
C ASP A 49 -12.53 4.55 6.86
N PRO A 50 -13.62 4.93 7.58
CA PRO A 50 -13.67 4.74 9.03
C PRO A 50 -13.42 3.30 9.48
N ARG A 51 -13.81 2.31 8.68
CA ARG A 51 -13.57 0.90 8.98
C ARG A 51 -12.08 0.55 8.92
N ALA A 52 -11.35 1.16 7.98
CA ALA A 52 -9.90 0.99 7.89
C ALA A 52 -9.22 1.64 9.10
N ILE A 53 -9.65 2.83 9.47
CA ILE A 53 -9.14 3.54 10.65
C ILE A 53 -9.34 2.68 11.90
N GLN A 54 -10.53 2.09 12.06
CA GLN A 54 -10.86 1.26 13.21
C GLN A 54 -10.00 -0.01 13.25
N GLU A 55 -9.82 -0.67 12.11
CA GLU A 55 -8.97 -1.86 12.03
C GLU A 55 -7.54 -1.54 12.45
N MET A 56 -7.00 -0.42 11.97
CA MET A 56 -5.63 -0.02 12.32
C MET A 56 -5.46 0.32 13.79
N LYS A 57 -6.49 0.87 14.43
CA LYS A 57 -6.47 1.12 15.87
C LYS A 57 -6.30 -0.16 16.67
N THR A 58 -6.83 -1.30 16.21
CA THR A 58 -6.65 -2.58 16.88
C THR A 58 -5.19 -3.02 16.89
N HIS A 59 -4.38 -2.45 15.99
CA HIS A 59 -2.94 -2.69 15.91
C HIS A 59 -2.11 -1.59 16.57
N GLY A 60 -2.76 -0.63 17.24
CA GLY A 60 -2.08 0.49 17.87
C GLY A 60 -1.59 1.56 16.89
N LEU A 61 -2.17 1.59 15.69
CA LEU A 61 -1.75 2.52 14.63
C LEU A 61 -2.88 3.47 14.25
N ASP A 62 -2.53 4.74 14.03
CA ASP A 62 -3.49 5.78 13.66
C ASP A 62 -3.22 6.23 12.22
N ILE A 63 -4.18 5.98 11.32
CA ILE A 63 -4.10 6.42 9.93
C ILE A 63 -5.10 7.53 9.62
N SER A 64 -5.76 8.09 10.65
CA SER A 64 -6.86 9.04 10.46
C SER A 64 -6.46 10.36 9.80
N LYS A 65 -5.18 10.70 9.81
CA LYS A 65 -4.68 11.94 9.23
C LYS A 65 -4.21 11.81 7.80
N GLN A 66 -4.16 10.59 7.26
CA GLN A 66 -3.81 10.39 5.86
C GLN A 66 -4.86 11.04 4.96
N VAL A 67 -4.43 11.48 3.77
CA VAL A 67 -5.30 12.11 2.78
C VAL A 67 -5.10 11.40 1.44
N SER A 68 -6.21 10.99 0.83
CA SER A 68 -6.19 10.31 -0.47
C SER A 68 -5.70 11.21 -1.58
N ARG A 69 -4.92 10.62 -2.49
CA ARG A 69 -4.47 11.28 -3.70
C ARG A 69 -4.35 10.29 -4.85
N LYS A 70 -4.48 10.77 -6.07
CA LYS A 70 -4.28 9.95 -7.26
C LYS A 70 -2.78 9.81 -7.55
N ILE A 71 -2.36 8.62 -7.96
CA ILE A 71 -0.99 8.37 -8.38
C ILE A 71 -0.65 9.23 -9.61
N GLN A 72 0.56 9.77 -9.62
CA GLN A 72 1.08 10.60 -10.72
C GLN A 72 2.25 9.88 -11.38
N LYS A 73 2.50 10.21 -12.63
CA LYS A 73 3.61 9.58 -13.37
C LYS A 73 4.96 9.82 -12.69
N HIS A 74 5.17 11.01 -12.14
CA HIS A 74 6.44 11.32 -11.47
C HIS A 74 6.65 10.51 -10.18
N ASP A 75 5.58 9.97 -9.58
CA ASP A 75 5.71 9.06 -8.42
C ASP A 75 6.55 7.85 -8.80
N LEU A 76 6.41 7.37 -10.03
CA LEU A 76 7.12 6.18 -10.51
C LEU A 76 8.62 6.41 -10.61
N GLU A 77 9.03 7.65 -10.74
CA GLU A 77 10.44 8.04 -10.76
C GLU A 77 10.98 8.32 -9.36
N THR A 78 10.12 8.85 -8.49
CA THR A 78 10.48 9.28 -7.14
C THR A 78 10.64 8.12 -6.17
N PHE A 79 9.74 7.14 -6.22
CA PHE A 79 9.74 6.04 -5.26
C PHE A 79 10.62 4.89 -5.74
N ASP A 80 11.27 4.23 -4.80
CA ASP A 80 12.17 3.10 -5.07
C ASP A 80 11.41 1.79 -5.19
N LEU A 81 10.29 1.66 -4.49
CA LEU A 81 9.49 0.44 -4.47
C LEU A 81 8.02 0.84 -4.53
N ILE A 82 7.31 0.32 -5.52
CA ILE A 82 5.89 0.63 -5.76
C ILE A 82 5.11 -0.68 -5.64
N LEU A 83 4.22 -0.73 -4.64
CA LEU A 83 3.54 -1.95 -4.23
C LEU A 83 2.04 -1.81 -4.44
N THR A 84 1.49 -2.68 -5.28
CA THR A 84 0.08 -2.69 -5.65
C THR A 84 -0.66 -3.81 -4.92
N MET A 85 -1.95 -3.61 -4.69
CA MET A 85 -2.74 -4.54 -3.88
C MET A 85 -3.32 -5.69 -4.70
N ASP A 86 -3.59 -5.48 -5.98
CA ASP A 86 -4.16 -6.49 -6.86
C ASP A 86 -3.67 -6.31 -8.29
N HIS A 87 -4.05 -7.25 -9.18
CA HIS A 87 -3.61 -7.23 -10.58
C HIS A 87 -4.18 -6.05 -11.37
N GLU A 88 -5.35 -5.53 -11.01
CA GLU A 88 -5.89 -4.33 -11.65
C GLU A 88 -5.03 -3.12 -11.35
N ASN A 89 -4.66 -2.92 -10.09
CA ASN A 89 -3.76 -1.84 -9.69
C ASN A 89 -2.41 -1.98 -10.39
N LEU A 90 -1.88 -3.21 -10.43
CA LEU A 90 -0.60 -3.49 -11.07
C LEU A 90 -0.63 -3.13 -12.55
N SER A 91 -1.69 -3.54 -13.25
CA SER A 91 -1.88 -3.25 -14.67
C SER A 91 -1.94 -1.75 -14.93
N TYR A 92 -2.69 -1.02 -14.10
CA TYR A 92 -2.78 0.44 -14.23
C TYR A 92 -1.41 1.10 -14.09
N VAL A 93 -0.66 0.73 -13.04
CA VAL A 93 0.65 1.32 -12.78
C VAL A 93 1.63 0.99 -13.90
N LYS A 94 1.60 -0.23 -14.41
CA LYS A 94 2.45 -0.63 -15.55
C LYS A 94 2.15 0.19 -16.80
N LYS A 95 0.88 0.45 -17.08
CA LYS A 95 0.49 1.31 -18.21
C LYS A 95 0.97 2.75 -18.01
N LEU A 96 0.84 3.26 -16.78
CA LEU A 96 1.30 4.60 -16.45
C LEU A 96 2.82 4.72 -16.63
N SER A 97 3.56 3.63 -16.41
CA SER A 97 5.02 3.59 -16.48
C SER A 97 5.56 3.29 -17.89
N LYS A 98 4.70 3.17 -18.87
CA LYS A 98 5.02 2.69 -20.23
C LYS A 98 6.26 3.33 -20.86
N ASP A 99 6.45 4.63 -20.69
CA ASP A 99 7.56 5.37 -21.27
C ASP A 99 8.75 5.52 -20.31
N LEU A 100 8.70 4.85 -19.16
CA LEU A 100 9.73 4.94 -18.13
C LEU A 100 10.41 3.57 -17.96
N ASN A 101 11.68 3.59 -17.60
CA ASN A 101 12.44 2.34 -17.36
C ASN A 101 12.41 2.01 -15.86
N VAL A 102 11.21 1.70 -15.33
CA VAL A 102 10.97 1.52 -13.88
C VAL A 102 10.26 0.21 -13.54
N SER A 103 10.14 -0.72 -14.49
CA SER A 103 9.39 -1.97 -14.27
C SER A 103 9.92 -2.80 -13.10
N ASN A 104 11.21 -2.70 -12.81
CA ASN A 104 11.84 -3.42 -11.69
C ASN A 104 11.43 -2.90 -10.31
N LYS A 105 10.77 -1.75 -10.24
CA LYS A 105 10.28 -1.16 -8.98
C LYS A 105 8.84 -1.56 -8.66
N ILE A 106 8.09 -2.07 -9.64
CA ILE A 106 6.64 -2.23 -9.55
C ILE A 106 6.31 -3.70 -9.29
N HIS A 107 5.63 -3.97 -8.17
CA HIS A 107 5.31 -5.32 -7.72
C HIS A 107 3.93 -5.37 -7.08
N LEU A 108 3.38 -6.58 -6.99
CA LEU A 108 2.28 -6.84 -6.07
C LEU A 108 2.84 -6.87 -4.65
N LEU A 109 2.13 -6.27 -3.70
CA LEU A 109 2.55 -6.30 -2.30
C LEU A 109 2.72 -7.74 -1.82
N LEU A 110 1.79 -8.62 -2.17
CA LEU A 110 1.80 -10.01 -1.71
C LEU A 110 2.87 -10.89 -2.38
N ASP A 111 3.61 -10.36 -3.38
CA ASP A 111 4.81 -11.05 -3.88
C ASP A 111 5.84 -11.20 -2.76
N PHE A 112 5.79 -10.33 -1.76
CA PHE A 112 6.71 -10.36 -0.61
C PHE A 112 6.17 -11.19 0.56
N SER A 113 4.92 -11.64 0.48
CA SER A 113 4.28 -12.39 1.56
C SER A 113 4.94 -13.76 1.75
N GLY A 114 4.99 -14.22 3.00
CA GLY A 114 5.37 -15.58 3.32
C GLY A 114 4.30 -16.60 2.92
N ASN A 115 3.05 -16.15 2.78
CA ASN A 115 1.94 -16.98 2.34
C ASN A 115 1.76 -16.83 0.83
N LYS A 116 2.03 -17.90 0.08
CA LYS A 116 1.94 -17.89 -1.39
C LYS A 116 0.59 -18.37 -1.93
N GLU A 117 -0.39 -18.57 -1.06
CA GLU A 117 -1.72 -19.03 -1.47
C GLU A 117 -2.55 -17.93 -2.14
N THR A 118 -2.23 -16.67 -1.90
CA THR A 118 -2.94 -15.55 -2.52
C THR A 118 -1.97 -14.51 -3.03
N GLU A 119 -2.28 -13.95 -4.20
CA GLU A 119 -1.48 -12.91 -4.85
C GLU A 119 -2.10 -11.52 -4.66
N GLU A 120 -3.35 -11.47 -4.24
CA GLU A 120 -4.09 -10.20 -4.14
C GLU A 120 -4.63 -9.97 -2.75
N VAL A 121 -4.59 -8.71 -2.31
CA VAL A 121 -5.28 -8.29 -1.10
C VAL A 121 -6.75 -8.09 -1.48
N PRO A 122 -7.70 -8.80 -0.83
CA PRO A 122 -9.11 -8.59 -1.13
C PRO A 122 -9.51 -7.15 -0.83
N ASP A 123 -10.47 -6.61 -1.59
CA ASP A 123 -10.93 -5.24 -1.39
C ASP A 123 -12.01 -5.20 -0.30
N PRO A 124 -11.68 -4.75 0.91
CA PRO A 124 -12.61 -4.82 2.03
C PRO A 124 -13.72 -3.79 1.96
N TYR A 125 -13.62 -2.81 1.06
CA TYR A 125 -14.67 -1.81 0.86
C TYR A 125 -16.01 -2.47 0.54
N TYR A 126 -15.98 -3.55 -0.24
CA TYR A 126 -17.18 -4.25 -0.72
C TYR A 126 -17.64 -5.39 0.20
N ASP A 127 -16.73 -6.08 0.87
CA ASP A 127 -17.06 -7.29 1.63
C ASP A 127 -16.75 -7.19 3.13
N ASN A 128 -16.34 -6.03 3.62
CA ASN A 128 -16.02 -5.75 5.03
C ASN A 128 -14.87 -6.58 5.62
N ARG A 129 -14.08 -7.30 4.84
CA ARG A 129 -13.00 -8.15 5.34
C ARG A 129 -11.74 -7.35 5.67
N PHE A 130 -11.87 -6.31 6.50
CA PHE A 130 -10.76 -5.44 6.89
C PHE A 130 -9.71 -6.19 7.71
N LYS A 131 -10.14 -7.08 8.59
CA LYS A 131 -9.22 -7.86 9.42
C LYS A 131 -8.34 -8.78 8.57
N GLU A 132 -8.95 -9.49 7.62
CA GLU A 132 -8.23 -10.39 6.71
C GLU A 132 -7.27 -9.63 5.81
N ALA A 133 -7.74 -8.54 5.20
CA ALA A 133 -6.90 -7.69 4.36
C ALA A 133 -5.73 -7.14 5.17
N GLY A 134 -6.00 -6.64 6.37
CA GLY A 134 -4.98 -6.09 7.25
C GLY A 134 -3.90 -7.12 7.61
N LYS A 135 -4.32 -8.35 7.90
CA LYS A 135 -3.38 -9.42 8.24
C LYS A 135 -2.42 -9.75 7.09
N LEU A 136 -2.97 -9.85 5.88
CA LEU A 136 -2.17 -10.12 4.68
C LEU A 136 -1.17 -8.98 4.42
N ILE A 137 -1.63 -7.74 4.54
CA ILE A 137 -0.81 -6.55 4.34
C ILE A 137 0.30 -6.49 5.40
N GLN A 138 -0.03 -6.70 6.65
CA GLN A 138 0.93 -6.67 7.75
C GLN A 138 2.05 -7.69 7.54
N ASP A 139 1.70 -8.92 7.18
CA ASP A 139 2.69 -9.96 6.93
C ASP A 139 3.64 -9.56 5.80
N ALA A 140 3.10 -9.08 4.69
CA ALA A 140 3.92 -8.66 3.55
C ALA A 140 4.86 -7.51 3.93
N CYS A 141 4.37 -6.53 4.70
CA CYS A 141 5.21 -5.41 5.16
C CYS A 141 6.36 -5.89 6.03
N LYS A 142 6.11 -6.84 6.93
CA LYS A 142 7.17 -7.44 7.76
C LYS A 142 8.22 -8.14 6.92
N GLN A 143 7.81 -8.85 5.88
CA GLN A 143 8.74 -9.53 4.98
C GLN A 143 9.59 -8.55 4.19
N ILE A 144 9.02 -7.42 3.80
CA ILE A 144 9.78 -6.36 3.12
C ILE A 144 10.87 -5.81 4.03
N VAL A 145 10.55 -5.56 5.29
CA VAL A 145 11.54 -5.08 6.27
C VAL A 145 12.66 -6.12 6.43
N THR A 146 12.31 -7.39 6.54
CA THR A 146 13.29 -8.47 6.65
C THR A 146 14.20 -8.53 5.43
N LYS A 147 13.64 -8.34 4.23
CA LYS A 147 14.39 -8.45 2.98
C LYS A 147 15.34 -7.28 2.74
N TYR A 148 14.92 -6.06 3.05
CA TYR A 148 15.64 -4.85 2.65
C TYR A 148 16.38 -4.13 3.78
N SER A 149 16.14 -4.50 5.02
CA SER A 149 16.83 -3.85 6.16
C SER A 149 18.09 -4.56 6.63
#